data_a270ed832f2e3bb8a02c8b1eca4741a3
#
_entry.id   a270ed832f2e3bb8a02c8b1eca4741a3
#
_cell.length_a   1.000
_cell.length_b   1.000
_cell.length_c   1.000
_cell.angle_alpha   90.00
_cell.angle_beta   90.00
_cell.angle_gamma   90.00
#
_symmetry.space_group_name_H-M   'P 1'
#
loop_
_entity.id
_entity.type
_entity.pdbx_description
1 polymer ?
#
loop_
_entity_poly.entity_id
_entity_poly.type
_entity_poly.pdbx_seq_one_letter_code
_entity_poly.pdbx_strand_id
1 'polypeptide(L)'
;MIQIDNITLRQGDCLNLMCEIPDKSVDMILCDLPYGTTQCKWDTIIPFELLWSQYNRIIKDNGAIVLFGSQPFTSELIHSNIKNYKYNWTWVKSKSSNFLNAKKQPLRTVEDICVFYKKQCTYNPQMIILDKPKVIKRTQKTIQTTGYFNSINHSVYTEAYPKNVLYYNNEMYLHPTQKPVPLCEYLIKTYTNEGETVLDNCMGSGTTGVACKNLNRKFIGIEIDDTYYEIAKNRINGVPESP
;
A
#
# COMPACT_ATOMS: atom_id res chain seq x y z
N MET A 1 17.87 -7.54 15.89
CA MET A 1 17.72 -6.27 15.13
C MET A 1 18.94 -6.10 14.24
N ILE A 2 18.73 -5.87 12.97
CA ILE A 2 19.77 -5.55 11.98
C ILE A 2 19.46 -4.17 11.42
N GLN A 3 20.47 -3.31 11.36
CA GLN A 3 20.37 -1.99 10.73
C GLN A 3 21.43 -1.89 9.64
N ILE A 4 21.00 -1.62 8.42
CA ILE A 4 21.88 -1.42 7.26
C ILE A 4 21.40 -0.16 6.56
N ASP A 5 22.23 0.88 6.53
CA ASP A 5 21.87 2.19 6.00
C ASP A 5 20.54 2.71 6.59
N ASN A 6 19.52 2.90 5.75
CA ASN A 6 18.19 3.36 6.10
C ASN A 6 17.18 2.23 6.37
N ILE A 7 17.65 0.98 6.51
CA ILE A 7 16.82 -0.22 6.66
C ILE A 7 17.02 -0.79 8.07
N THR A 8 15.93 -0.97 8.79
CA THR A 8 15.92 -1.64 10.10
C THR A 8 15.03 -2.86 10.01
N LEU A 9 15.58 -4.05 10.26
CA LEU A 9 14.85 -5.31 10.26
C LEU A 9 14.82 -5.88 11.68
N ARG A 10 13.64 -6.33 12.10
CA ARG A 10 13.39 -6.90 13.43
C ARG A 10 12.66 -8.22 13.29
N GLN A 11 13.12 -9.23 14.03
CA GLN A 11 12.49 -10.53 14.07
C GLN A 11 11.70 -10.70 15.36
N GLY A 12 10.45 -11.13 15.27
CA GLY A 12 9.58 -11.41 16.39
C GLY A 12 8.14 -10.90 16.21
N ASP A 13 7.37 -10.99 17.30
CA ASP A 13 5.99 -10.55 17.34
C ASP A 13 5.89 -9.04 17.12
N CYS A 14 5.06 -8.64 16.15
CA CYS A 14 4.98 -7.25 15.73
C CYS A 14 4.37 -6.33 16.78
N LEU A 15 3.40 -6.81 17.60
CA LEU A 15 2.80 -5.99 18.65
C LEU A 15 3.82 -5.63 19.72
N ASN A 16 4.69 -6.59 20.09
CA ASN A 16 5.77 -6.36 21.04
C ASN A 16 6.82 -5.41 20.48
N LEU A 17 7.29 -5.66 19.26
CA LEU A 17 8.36 -4.88 18.64
C LEU A 17 7.92 -3.47 18.23
N MET A 18 6.66 -3.26 17.87
CA MET A 18 6.14 -1.92 17.61
C MET A 18 6.18 -1.02 18.86
N CYS A 19 6.10 -1.57 20.08
CA CYS A 19 6.23 -0.77 21.32
C CYS A 19 7.55 0.00 21.42
N GLU A 20 8.61 -0.48 20.74
CA GLU A 20 9.92 0.16 20.72
C GLU A 20 10.07 1.24 19.64
N ILE A 21 9.10 1.35 18.72
CA ILE A 21 9.10 2.39 17.68
C ILE A 21 8.65 3.70 18.31
N PRO A 22 9.40 4.80 18.15
CA PRO A 22 9.02 6.09 18.73
C PRO A 22 7.67 6.59 18.22
N ASP A 23 6.95 7.34 19.05
CA ASP A 23 5.70 7.99 18.69
C ASP A 23 5.91 8.93 17.50
N LYS A 24 4.94 8.98 16.59
CA LYS A 24 4.95 9.91 15.44
C LYS A 24 6.23 9.89 14.60
N SER A 25 6.86 8.72 14.47
CA SER A 25 8.11 8.55 13.72
C SER A 25 7.93 7.93 12.33
N VAL A 26 6.77 7.34 12.04
CA VAL A 26 6.47 6.64 10.79
C VAL A 26 5.62 7.53 9.88
N ASP A 27 6.02 7.67 8.61
CA ASP A 27 5.30 8.45 7.60
C ASP A 27 4.23 7.61 6.89
N MET A 28 4.51 6.33 6.68
CA MET A 28 3.58 5.40 6.04
C MET A 28 3.67 4.01 6.69
N ILE A 29 2.53 3.38 6.85
CA ILE A 29 2.44 1.94 7.10
C ILE A 29 1.94 1.31 5.81
N LEU A 30 2.70 0.36 5.24
CA LEU A 30 2.30 -0.44 4.08
C LEU A 30 2.46 -1.91 4.46
N CYS A 31 1.37 -2.61 4.64
CA CYS A 31 1.40 -3.96 5.19
C CYS A 31 0.35 -4.88 4.56
N ASP A 32 0.76 -6.13 4.34
CA ASP A 32 -0.10 -7.26 4.01
C ASP A 32 -0.33 -8.08 5.29
N LEU A 33 -1.37 -7.75 6.03
CA LEU A 33 -1.70 -8.41 7.30
C LEU A 33 -2.08 -9.88 7.07
N PRO A 34 -1.93 -10.77 8.05
CA PRO A 34 -2.52 -12.11 7.97
C PRO A 34 -4.06 -12.02 8.01
N TYR A 35 -4.74 -12.73 7.08
CA TYR A 35 -6.19 -12.67 6.91
C TYR A 35 -6.95 -13.75 7.69
N GLY A 36 -6.24 -14.76 8.23
CA GLY A 36 -6.87 -15.92 8.89
C GLY A 36 -7.64 -16.81 7.93
N THR A 37 -7.29 -16.82 6.65
CA THR A 37 -8.02 -17.54 5.61
C THR A 37 -7.29 -18.77 5.07
N THR A 38 -6.07 -19.01 5.52
CA THR A 38 -5.25 -20.15 5.11
C THR A 38 -4.96 -21.08 6.30
N GLN A 39 -4.45 -22.27 6.02
CA GLN A 39 -4.01 -23.22 7.07
C GLN A 39 -2.56 -22.98 7.53
N CYS A 40 -1.95 -21.91 7.08
CA CYS A 40 -0.58 -21.57 7.47
C CYS A 40 -0.55 -21.07 8.91
N LYS A 41 0.44 -21.54 9.72
CA LYS A 41 0.56 -21.19 11.13
C LYS A 41 0.71 -19.67 11.38
N TRP A 42 1.30 -18.96 10.43
CA TRP A 42 1.50 -17.51 10.49
C TRP A 42 0.25 -16.70 10.10
N ASP A 43 -0.76 -17.32 9.49
CA ASP A 43 -1.99 -16.63 9.04
C ASP A 43 -3.01 -16.52 10.19
N THR A 44 -2.60 -15.89 11.29
CA THR A 44 -3.44 -15.61 12.45
C THR A 44 -3.75 -14.12 12.48
N ILE A 45 -5.04 -13.77 12.51
CA ILE A 45 -5.49 -12.38 12.56
C ILE A 45 -4.91 -11.69 13.81
N ILE A 46 -4.21 -10.58 13.59
CA ILE A 46 -3.71 -9.73 14.66
C ILE A 46 -4.91 -8.98 15.28
N PRO A 47 -5.09 -8.97 16.62
CA PRO A 47 -6.19 -8.27 17.25
C PRO A 47 -6.23 -6.80 16.86
N PHE A 48 -7.29 -6.36 16.18
CA PHE A 48 -7.39 -5.02 15.61
C PHE A 48 -7.26 -3.90 16.64
N GLU A 49 -7.80 -4.08 17.83
CA GLU A 49 -7.71 -3.07 18.89
C GLU A 49 -6.25 -2.77 19.26
N LEU A 50 -5.45 -3.82 19.47
CA LEU A 50 -4.03 -3.69 19.78
C LEU A 50 -3.24 -3.13 18.60
N LEU A 51 -3.53 -3.61 17.39
CA LEU A 51 -2.91 -3.13 16.15
C LEU A 51 -3.14 -1.63 15.96
N TRP A 52 -4.40 -1.17 16.03
CA TRP A 52 -4.75 0.24 15.88
C TRP A 52 -4.19 1.11 16.99
N SER A 53 -4.06 0.58 18.22
CA SER A 53 -3.39 1.29 19.31
C SER A 53 -1.96 1.64 18.93
N GLN A 54 -1.18 0.66 18.45
CA GLN A 54 0.21 0.89 18.02
C GLN A 54 0.28 1.76 16.77
N TYR A 55 -0.49 1.49 15.74
CA TYR A 55 -0.52 2.28 14.51
C TYR A 55 -0.81 3.76 14.79
N ASN A 56 -1.83 4.04 15.62
CA ASN A 56 -2.21 5.41 15.98
C ASN A 56 -1.14 6.15 16.76
N ARG A 57 -0.31 5.45 17.52
CA ARG A 57 0.80 6.02 18.29
C ARG A 57 1.99 6.37 17.39
N ILE A 58 2.41 5.41 16.54
CA ILE A 58 3.65 5.53 15.77
C ILE A 58 3.50 6.34 14.48
N ILE A 59 2.30 6.35 13.87
CA ILE A 59 2.07 7.08 12.62
C ILE A 59 2.06 8.60 12.86
N LYS A 60 2.67 9.38 11.99
CA LYS A 60 2.58 10.83 11.98
C LYS A 60 1.15 11.30 11.70
N ASP A 61 0.81 12.52 12.09
CA ASP A 61 -0.54 13.06 11.92
C ASP A 61 -1.01 13.12 10.45
N ASN A 62 -0.06 13.37 9.54
CA ASN A 62 -0.24 13.36 8.09
C ASN A 62 0.27 12.08 7.41
N GLY A 63 0.49 11.02 8.18
CA GLY A 63 0.91 9.72 7.66
C GLY A 63 -0.26 8.91 7.12
N ALA A 64 0.03 8.01 6.19
CA ALA A 64 -0.93 7.09 5.58
C ALA A 64 -0.78 5.66 6.12
N ILE A 65 -1.88 4.98 6.38
CA ILE A 65 -1.91 3.55 6.68
C ILE A 65 -2.58 2.86 5.49
N VAL A 66 -1.83 2.02 4.79
CA VAL A 66 -2.23 1.36 3.55
C VAL A 66 -2.12 -0.14 3.75
N LEU A 67 -3.25 -0.83 3.77
CA LEU A 67 -3.33 -2.24 4.12
C LEU A 67 -3.97 -3.04 3.01
N PHE A 68 -3.30 -4.13 2.61
CA PHE A 68 -3.88 -5.08 1.68
C PHE A 68 -5.01 -5.87 2.35
N GLY A 69 -5.96 -6.33 1.56
CA GLY A 69 -7.08 -7.10 2.06
C GLY A 69 -7.82 -7.86 0.97
N SER A 70 -8.50 -8.93 1.39
CA SER A 70 -9.41 -9.71 0.56
C SER A 70 -10.64 -10.05 1.40
N GLN A 71 -11.84 -10.12 0.76
CA GLN A 71 -13.07 -10.46 1.48
C GLN A 71 -13.02 -11.87 2.08
N PRO A 72 -13.56 -12.09 3.31
CA PRO A 72 -14.30 -11.13 4.15
C PRO A 72 -13.43 -10.21 5.02
N PHE A 73 -12.12 -10.47 5.15
CA PHE A 73 -11.19 -9.72 5.99
C PHE A 73 -11.23 -8.20 5.72
N THR A 74 -11.33 -7.78 4.45
CA THR A 74 -11.45 -6.36 4.08
C THR A 74 -12.60 -5.67 4.81
N SER A 75 -13.76 -6.31 4.90
CA SER A 75 -14.93 -5.73 5.58
C SER A 75 -14.69 -5.57 7.08
N GLU A 76 -14.09 -6.55 7.73
CA GLU A 76 -13.74 -6.50 9.15
C GLU A 76 -12.70 -5.43 9.43
N LEU A 77 -11.66 -5.36 8.59
CA LEU A 77 -10.61 -4.34 8.68
C LEU A 77 -11.18 -2.92 8.57
N ILE A 78 -12.04 -2.66 7.59
CA ILE A 78 -12.68 -1.35 7.41
C ILE A 78 -13.57 -1.02 8.62
N HIS A 79 -14.37 -1.98 9.06
CA HIS A 79 -15.27 -1.79 10.20
C HIS A 79 -14.50 -1.48 11.48
N SER A 80 -13.36 -2.13 11.70
CA SER A 80 -12.52 -1.93 12.89
C SER A 80 -11.99 -0.50 13.04
N ASN A 81 -11.92 0.29 11.96
CA ASN A 81 -11.48 1.70 12.00
C ASN A 81 -12.19 2.58 10.96
N ILE A 82 -13.50 2.46 10.86
CA ILE A 82 -14.34 3.17 9.89
C ILE A 82 -14.14 4.69 9.93
N LYS A 83 -13.85 5.26 11.09
CA LYS A 83 -13.62 6.71 11.27
C LYS A 83 -12.46 7.23 10.45
N ASN A 84 -11.37 6.45 10.34
CA ASN A 84 -10.15 6.83 9.65
C ASN A 84 -10.07 6.25 8.23
N TYR A 85 -10.94 5.30 7.87
CA TYR A 85 -11.04 4.78 6.51
C TYR A 85 -11.43 5.89 5.53
N LYS A 86 -10.80 5.90 4.35
CA LYS A 86 -11.03 6.93 3.32
C LYS A 86 -11.49 6.35 2.00
N TYR A 87 -10.74 5.43 1.43
CA TYR A 87 -11.03 4.78 0.15
C TYR A 87 -10.18 3.53 -0.04
N ASN A 88 -10.51 2.77 -1.09
CA ASN A 88 -9.70 1.65 -1.56
C ASN A 88 -9.09 1.94 -2.93
N TRP A 89 -7.88 1.42 -3.12
CA TRP A 89 -7.43 0.99 -4.43
C TRP A 89 -7.84 -0.46 -4.64
N THR A 90 -8.05 -0.84 -5.89
CA THR A 90 -8.30 -2.21 -6.30
C THR A 90 -7.13 -2.68 -7.16
N TRP A 91 -6.37 -3.64 -6.68
CA TRP A 91 -5.33 -4.28 -7.47
C TRP A 91 -5.93 -5.42 -8.29
N VAL A 92 -5.80 -5.33 -9.63
CA VAL A 92 -6.17 -6.37 -10.58
C VAL A 92 -4.93 -7.21 -10.88
N LYS A 93 -5.02 -8.50 -10.54
CA LYS A 93 -3.94 -9.47 -10.70
C LYS A 93 -3.91 -10.04 -12.11
N SER A 94 -2.72 -10.40 -12.60
CA SER A 94 -2.59 -11.13 -13.87
C SER A 94 -3.01 -12.60 -13.76
N LYS A 95 -2.89 -13.18 -12.56
CA LYS A 95 -3.33 -14.57 -12.28
C LYS A 95 -4.43 -14.57 -11.23
N SER A 96 -5.52 -15.21 -11.53
CA SER A 96 -6.62 -15.41 -10.59
C SER A 96 -6.24 -16.45 -9.52
N SER A 97 -6.93 -16.42 -8.40
CA SER A 97 -6.82 -17.40 -7.32
C SER A 97 -8.14 -18.10 -7.07
N ASN A 98 -8.17 -19.05 -6.11
CA ASN A 98 -9.35 -19.80 -5.71
C ASN A 98 -9.85 -20.83 -6.73
N PHE A 99 -8.96 -21.46 -7.47
CA PHE A 99 -9.29 -22.45 -8.51
C PHE A 99 -10.08 -23.67 -8.00
N LEU A 100 -9.89 -24.09 -6.74
CA LEU A 100 -10.63 -25.19 -6.14
C LEU A 100 -12.14 -24.96 -6.10
N ASN A 101 -12.56 -23.69 -6.10
CA ASN A 101 -13.94 -23.26 -6.07
C ASN A 101 -14.48 -22.79 -7.43
N ALA A 102 -13.74 -22.97 -8.53
CA ALA A 102 -14.09 -22.44 -9.85
C ALA A 102 -15.46 -22.90 -10.38
N LYS A 103 -15.93 -24.07 -9.95
CA LYS A 103 -17.26 -24.60 -10.29
C LYS A 103 -18.41 -24.09 -9.40
N LYS A 104 -18.09 -23.33 -8.33
CA LYS A 104 -19.08 -22.87 -7.33
C LYS A 104 -19.19 -21.35 -7.27
N GLN A 105 -18.12 -20.64 -7.63
CA GLN A 105 -18.04 -19.18 -7.58
C GLN A 105 -16.97 -18.65 -8.55
N PRO A 106 -17.01 -17.36 -8.94
CA PRO A 106 -15.99 -16.74 -9.77
C PRO A 106 -14.60 -16.85 -9.16
N LEU A 107 -13.58 -16.93 -10.00
CA LEU A 107 -12.18 -16.82 -9.59
C LEU A 107 -11.90 -15.41 -9.04
N ARG A 108 -11.03 -15.32 -8.03
CA ARG A 108 -10.63 -14.04 -7.44
C ARG A 108 -9.48 -13.44 -8.25
N THR A 109 -9.74 -12.30 -8.88
CA THR A 109 -8.77 -11.58 -9.72
C THR A 109 -8.33 -10.25 -9.09
N VAL A 110 -9.02 -9.82 -8.03
CA VAL A 110 -8.75 -8.53 -7.39
C VAL A 110 -8.39 -8.69 -5.92
N GLU A 111 -7.61 -7.73 -5.42
CA GLU A 111 -7.40 -7.47 -3.99
C GLU A 111 -7.68 -6.02 -3.68
N ASP A 112 -8.20 -5.76 -2.49
CA ASP A 112 -8.40 -4.43 -1.96
C ASP A 112 -7.10 -3.90 -1.34
N ILE A 113 -6.90 -2.59 -1.44
CA ILE A 113 -5.84 -1.88 -0.73
C ILE A 113 -6.50 -0.71 0.00
N CYS A 114 -6.74 -0.91 1.30
CA CYS A 114 -7.49 0.01 2.13
C CYS A 114 -6.61 1.16 2.61
N VAL A 115 -7.07 2.39 2.47
CA VAL A 115 -6.33 3.60 2.88
C VAL A 115 -7.02 4.26 4.07
N PHE A 116 -6.24 4.46 5.14
CA PHE A 116 -6.69 5.10 6.37
C PHE A 116 -5.76 6.26 6.72
N TYR A 117 -6.32 7.37 7.20
CA TYR A 117 -5.58 8.47 7.80
C TYR A 117 -6.47 9.35 8.69
N LYS A 118 -5.85 10.06 9.64
CA LYS A 118 -6.55 10.99 10.54
C LYS A 118 -6.76 12.36 9.90
N LYS A 119 -5.67 12.94 9.40
CA LYS A 119 -5.62 14.20 8.64
C LYS A 119 -5.19 13.88 7.22
N GLN A 120 -5.45 14.76 6.28
CA GLN A 120 -4.97 14.55 4.91
C GLN A 120 -3.50 14.17 4.92
N CYS A 121 -3.22 12.97 4.41
CA CYS A 121 -1.86 12.45 4.32
C CYS A 121 -1.12 13.06 3.13
N THR A 122 0.20 12.86 3.09
CA THR A 122 0.99 13.06 1.87
C THR A 122 0.32 12.30 0.73
N TYR A 123 0.05 12.99 -0.38
CA TYR A 123 -0.54 12.39 -1.56
C TYR A 123 0.12 12.97 -2.82
N ASN A 124 0.97 12.17 -3.44
CA ASN A 124 1.67 12.50 -4.68
C ASN A 124 0.98 11.72 -5.82
N PRO A 125 0.02 12.31 -6.55
CA PRO A 125 -0.67 11.59 -7.60
C PRO A 125 0.31 11.15 -8.69
N GLN A 126 0.36 9.86 -8.97
CA GLN A 126 1.17 9.30 -10.05
C GLN A 126 0.41 9.53 -11.37
N MET A 127 0.68 10.66 -12.02
CA MET A 127 -0.05 11.11 -13.21
C MET A 127 0.10 10.12 -14.37
N ILE A 128 -0.97 9.90 -15.11
CA ILE A 128 -1.01 9.03 -16.29
C ILE A 128 -0.81 9.90 -17.54
N ILE A 129 0.27 9.65 -18.26
CA ILE A 129 0.52 10.32 -19.55
C ILE A 129 -0.50 9.79 -20.56
N LEU A 130 -1.20 10.69 -21.23
CA LEU A 130 -2.20 10.35 -22.24
C LEU A 130 -1.54 10.15 -23.60
N ASP A 131 -1.91 9.07 -24.29
CA ASP A 131 -1.44 8.81 -25.67
C ASP A 131 -1.82 9.94 -26.64
N LYS A 132 -2.96 10.60 -26.38
CA LYS A 132 -3.44 11.77 -27.13
C LYS A 132 -3.90 12.85 -26.17
N PRO A 133 -3.53 14.11 -26.40
CA PRO A 133 -4.01 15.24 -25.60
C PRO A 133 -5.53 15.30 -25.58
N LYS A 134 -6.11 15.50 -24.39
CA LYS A 134 -7.55 15.68 -24.20
C LYS A 134 -7.87 17.16 -24.21
N VAL A 135 -8.71 17.60 -25.17
CA VAL A 135 -9.18 18.97 -25.25
C VAL A 135 -10.57 19.08 -24.61
N ILE A 136 -10.67 19.89 -23.55
CA ILE A 136 -11.95 20.18 -22.89
C ILE A 136 -12.36 21.62 -23.25
N LYS A 137 -13.52 21.74 -23.85
CA LYS A 137 -14.17 23.05 -24.14
C LYS A 137 -15.10 23.38 -22.98
N ARG A 138 -14.87 24.48 -22.31
CA ARG A 138 -15.75 24.97 -21.24
C ARG A 138 -16.39 26.29 -21.73
N THR A 139 -17.69 26.34 -21.76
CA THR A 139 -18.45 27.60 -22.02
C THR A 139 -18.69 28.24 -20.65
N GLN A 140 -18.13 29.41 -20.44
CA GLN A 140 -18.37 30.20 -19.24
C GLN A 140 -19.36 31.32 -19.61
N LYS A 141 -20.51 31.34 -18.95
CA LYS A 141 -21.45 32.44 -19.04
C LYS A 141 -21.05 33.53 -18.06
N THR A 142 -20.66 34.67 -18.55
CA THR A 142 -20.36 35.84 -17.72
C THR A 142 -21.47 36.87 -17.91
N ILE A 143 -22.09 37.32 -16.81
CA ILE A 143 -23.07 38.42 -16.81
C ILE A 143 -22.28 39.71 -16.63
N GLN A 144 -22.35 40.58 -17.64
CA GLN A 144 -21.87 41.96 -17.53
C GLN A 144 -23.04 42.91 -17.69
N THR A 145 -22.86 44.16 -17.25
CA THR A 145 -23.89 45.22 -17.28
C THR A 145 -24.48 45.48 -18.67
N THR A 146 -23.80 45.02 -19.72
CA THR A 146 -24.20 45.25 -21.13
C THR A 146 -24.71 43.97 -21.84
N GLY A 147 -24.87 42.84 -21.13
CA GLY A 147 -25.40 41.58 -21.70
C GLY A 147 -24.69 40.34 -21.31
N TYR A 148 -25.10 39.18 -21.88
CA TYR A 148 -24.50 37.89 -21.69
C TYR A 148 -23.39 37.65 -22.72
N PHE A 149 -22.17 37.38 -22.25
CA PHE A 149 -21.08 36.95 -23.10
C PHE A 149 -20.74 35.49 -22.83
N ASN A 150 -20.64 34.68 -23.87
CA ASN A 150 -20.15 33.31 -23.80
C ASN A 150 -18.66 33.31 -24.18
N SER A 151 -17.79 33.02 -23.24
CA SER A 151 -16.40 32.73 -23.55
C SER A 151 -16.19 31.21 -23.62
N ILE A 152 -15.53 30.76 -24.67
CA ILE A 152 -15.14 29.35 -24.82
C ILE A 152 -13.66 29.25 -24.46
N ASN A 153 -13.39 28.62 -23.31
CA ASN A 153 -12.03 28.31 -22.90
C ASN A 153 -11.68 26.88 -23.33
N HIS A 154 -10.56 26.76 -24.01
CA HIS A 154 -9.97 25.46 -24.36
C HIS A 154 -8.89 25.14 -23.38
N SER A 155 -9.00 24.00 -22.68
CA SER A 155 -7.95 23.46 -21.86
C SER A 155 -7.44 22.18 -22.49
N VAL A 156 -6.12 22.08 -22.70
CA VAL A 156 -5.48 20.90 -23.26
C VAL A 156 -4.79 20.18 -22.11
N TYR A 157 -5.09 18.90 -21.93
CA TYR A 157 -4.52 18.04 -20.92
C TYR A 157 -3.70 16.94 -21.58
N THR A 158 -2.45 16.83 -21.23
CA THR A 158 -1.52 15.76 -21.66
C THR A 158 -1.42 14.64 -20.64
N GLU A 159 -1.95 14.87 -19.45
CA GLU A 159 -1.91 13.95 -18.32
C GLU A 159 -3.31 13.82 -17.68
N ALA A 160 -3.55 12.70 -17.03
CA ALA A 160 -4.75 12.44 -16.24
C ALA A 160 -4.40 12.00 -14.82
N TYR A 161 -5.26 12.34 -13.88
CA TYR A 161 -5.15 11.82 -12.52
C TYR A 161 -5.35 10.30 -12.50
N PRO A 162 -4.66 9.58 -11.58
CA PRO A 162 -4.82 8.14 -11.45
C PRO A 162 -6.25 7.77 -11.06
N LYS A 163 -6.67 6.60 -11.53
CA LYS A 163 -7.90 5.95 -11.09
C LYS A 163 -7.56 4.95 -9.98
N ASN A 164 -8.54 4.62 -9.16
CA ASN A 164 -8.36 3.69 -8.05
C ASN A 164 -8.26 2.19 -8.44
N VAL A 165 -7.93 1.90 -9.69
CA VAL A 165 -7.70 0.54 -10.20
C VAL A 165 -6.27 0.44 -10.70
N LEU A 166 -5.52 -0.52 -10.16
CA LEU A 166 -4.11 -0.76 -10.45
C LEU A 166 -3.94 -2.12 -11.11
N TYR A 167 -3.14 -2.19 -12.17
CA TYR A 167 -2.86 -3.42 -12.92
C TYR A 167 -1.38 -3.76 -12.77
N TYR A 168 -1.08 -4.78 -11.96
CA TYR A 168 0.27 -5.30 -11.76
C TYR A 168 0.27 -6.81 -11.82
N ASN A 169 1.29 -7.36 -12.47
CA ASN A 169 1.47 -8.80 -12.55
C ASN A 169 1.81 -9.39 -11.18
N ASN A 170 1.30 -10.58 -10.91
CA ASN A 170 1.73 -11.33 -9.73
C ASN A 170 3.22 -11.68 -9.83
N GLU A 171 3.93 -11.52 -8.74
CA GLU A 171 5.27 -12.06 -8.53
C GLU A 171 5.18 -13.18 -7.48
N MET A 172 5.52 -14.40 -7.85
CA MET A 172 5.35 -15.57 -6.96
C MET A 172 6.64 -16.41 -6.98
N TYR A 173 7.73 -15.85 -6.46
CA TYR A 173 9.00 -16.56 -6.48
C TYR A 173 9.42 -17.11 -5.11
N LEU A 174 9.19 -16.38 -4.02
CA LEU A 174 9.72 -16.69 -2.70
C LEU A 174 8.63 -16.91 -1.63
N HIS A 175 7.48 -16.31 -1.82
CA HIS A 175 6.34 -16.42 -0.91
C HIS A 175 5.06 -16.62 -1.71
N PRO A 176 4.15 -17.53 -1.29
CA PRO A 176 2.91 -17.81 -2.03
C PRO A 176 2.00 -16.60 -2.26
N THR A 177 2.07 -15.63 -1.36
CA THR A 177 1.25 -14.40 -1.38
C THR A 177 2.09 -13.14 -1.61
N GLN A 178 3.31 -13.27 -2.17
CA GLN A 178 4.20 -12.15 -2.41
C GLN A 178 3.53 -11.05 -3.24
N LYS A 179 3.61 -9.81 -2.74
CA LYS A 179 3.13 -8.64 -3.49
C LYS A 179 4.18 -8.21 -4.53
N PRO A 180 3.77 -7.66 -5.70
CA PRO A 180 4.72 -7.15 -6.69
C PRO A 180 5.48 -5.93 -6.19
N VAL A 181 6.80 -5.90 -6.41
CA VAL A 181 7.65 -4.73 -6.06
C VAL A 181 7.13 -3.45 -6.73
N PRO A 182 6.78 -3.44 -8.05
CA PRO A 182 6.27 -2.23 -8.68
C PRO A 182 4.97 -1.69 -8.10
N LEU A 183 4.10 -2.56 -7.57
CA LEU A 183 2.88 -2.15 -6.87
C LEU A 183 3.21 -1.45 -5.55
N CYS A 184 4.12 -2.02 -4.75
CA CYS A 184 4.58 -1.41 -3.51
C CYS A 184 5.29 -0.06 -3.78
N GLU A 185 6.12 0.02 -4.83
CA GLU A 185 6.75 1.28 -5.25
C GLU A 185 5.73 2.36 -5.62
N TYR A 186 4.69 2.00 -6.37
CA TYR A 186 3.62 2.93 -6.71
C TYR A 186 2.93 3.50 -5.47
N LEU A 187 2.59 2.65 -4.52
CA LEU A 187 1.94 3.06 -3.27
C LEU A 187 2.88 3.91 -2.40
N ILE A 188 4.14 3.52 -2.27
CA ILE A 188 5.15 4.27 -1.52
C ILE A 188 5.38 5.66 -2.12
N LYS A 189 5.54 5.78 -3.44
CA LYS A 189 5.66 7.08 -4.13
C LYS A 189 4.43 7.96 -3.90
N THR A 190 3.24 7.34 -3.88
CA THR A 190 1.99 8.07 -3.69
C THR A 190 1.86 8.68 -2.30
N TYR A 191 2.31 7.97 -1.27
CA TYR A 191 2.05 8.37 0.13
C TYR A 191 3.27 8.82 0.91
N THR A 192 4.46 8.86 0.27
CA THR A 192 5.70 9.31 0.91
C THR A 192 6.57 10.15 -0.02
N ASN A 193 7.47 10.92 0.60
CA ASN A 193 8.60 11.59 -0.05
C ASN A 193 9.91 10.84 0.22
N GLU A 194 11.00 11.17 -0.51
CA GLU A 194 12.32 10.59 -0.26
C GLU A 194 12.79 10.86 1.17
N GLY A 195 13.46 9.89 1.76
CA GLY A 195 13.96 9.95 3.14
C GLY A 195 12.91 9.72 4.22
N GLU A 196 11.62 9.65 3.88
CA GLU A 196 10.55 9.33 4.83
C GLU A 196 10.54 7.85 5.20
N THR A 197 9.93 7.52 6.35
CA THR A 197 9.97 6.20 6.96
C THR A 197 8.70 5.40 6.66
N VAL A 198 8.88 4.20 6.12
CA VAL A 198 7.81 3.22 5.87
C VAL A 198 7.95 2.06 6.84
N LEU A 199 6.85 1.64 7.45
CA LEU A 199 6.76 0.44 8.30
C LEU A 199 5.98 -0.65 7.57
N ASP A 200 6.51 -1.87 7.61
CA ASP A 200 5.78 -3.11 7.32
C ASP A 200 5.96 -4.08 8.52
N ASN A 201 4.90 -4.27 9.26
CA ASN A 201 4.95 -5.09 10.48
C ASN A 201 4.68 -6.59 10.26
N CYS A 202 4.47 -7.01 9.01
CA CYS A 202 4.35 -8.41 8.58
C CYS A 202 5.02 -8.54 7.21
N MET A 203 6.34 -8.24 7.14
CA MET A 203 7.03 -8.00 5.88
C MET A 203 7.20 -9.24 4.98
N GLY A 204 6.97 -10.45 5.50
CA GLY A 204 7.13 -11.69 4.76
C GLY A 204 8.48 -11.77 4.08
N SER A 205 8.50 -11.95 2.75
CA SER A 205 9.71 -11.97 1.94
C SER A 205 10.33 -10.58 1.66
N GLY A 206 9.88 -9.51 2.32
CA GLY A 206 10.51 -8.19 2.30
C GLY A 206 10.24 -7.31 1.07
N THR A 207 9.14 -7.54 0.34
CA THR A 207 8.82 -6.76 -0.87
C THR A 207 8.76 -5.25 -0.62
N THR A 208 8.10 -4.84 0.47
CA THR A 208 8.01 -3.43 0.88
C THR A 208 9.40 -2.84 1.14
N GLY A 209 10.29 -3.62 1.76
CA GLY A 209 11.68 -3.21 2.03
C GLY A 209 12.51 -3.01 0.75
N VAL A 210 12.37 -3.92 -0.23
CA VAL A 210 13.00 -3.77 -1.55
C VAL A 210 12.51 -2.49 -2.25
N ALA A 211 11.18 -2.26 -2.24
CA ALA A 211 10.60 -1.06 -2.84
C ALA A 211 11.09 0.23 -2.14
N CYS A 212 11.19 0.23 -0.81
CA CYS A 212 11.74 1.35 -0.05
C CYS A 212 13.19 1.66 -0.42
N LYS A 213 14.03 0.62 -0.53
CA LYS A 213 15.44 0.76 -0.95
C LYS A 213 15.55 1.38 -2.33
N ASN A 214 14.78 0.86 -3.30
CA ASN A 214 14.77 1.37 -4.67
C ASN A 214 14.37 2.85 -4.75
N LEU A 215 13.58 3.31 -3.79
CA LEU A 215 13.01 4.65 -3.76
C LEU A 215 13.69 5.61 -2.77
N ASN A 216 14.80 5.22 -2.15
CA ASN A 216 15.48 6.01 -1.12
C ASN A 216 14.58 6.38 0.08
N ARG A 217 13.71 5.45 0.52
CA ARG A 217 12.93 5.58 1.75
C ARG A 217 13.60 4.83 2.89
N LYS A 218 13.41 5.30 4.11
CA LYS A 218 13.75 4.52 5.32
C LYS A 218 12.72 3.42 5.49
N PHE A 219 13.17 2.26 5.95
CA PHE A 219 12.30 1.11 6.15
C PHE A 219 12.46 0.50 7.52
N ILE A 220 11.34 0.17 8.15
CA ILE A 220 11.28 -0.68 9.33
C ILE A 220 10.47 -1.91 8.95
N GLY A 221 11.07 -3.09 8.96
CA GLY A 221 10.42 -4.36 8.67
C GLY A 221 10.39 -5.25 9.90
N ILE A 222 9.24 -5.87 10.17
CA ILE A 222 9.07 -6.85 11.25
C ILE A 222 8.54 -8.14 10.63
N GLU A 223 9.12 -9.29 11.03
CA GLU A 223 8.70 -10.61 10.61
C GLU A 223 8.83 -11.59 11.79
N ILE A 224 7.82 -12.41 11.99
CA ILE A 224 7.79 -13.40 13.07
C ILE A 224 8.46 -14.71 12.67
N ASP A 225 8.34 -15.11 11.41
CA ASP A 225 8.89 -16.36 10.88
C ASP A 225 10.38 -16.21 10.57
N ASP A 226 11.20 -17.08 11.14
CA ASP A 226 12.66 -17.08 11.00
C ASP A 226 13.09 -17.22 9.54
N THR A 227 12.41 -18.06 8.78
CA THR A 227 12.73 -18.36 7.39
C THR A 227 12.44 -17.15 6.49
N TYR A 228 11.25 -16.56 6.64
CA TYR A 228 10.90 -15.37 5.88
C TYR A 228 11.71 -14.15 6.29
N TYR A 229 12.08 -14.02 7.56
CA TYR A 229 12.98 -12.97 8.01
C TYR A 229 14.34 -13.03 7.30
N GLU A 230 14.98 -14.21 7.22
CA GLU A 230 16.26 -14.37 6.52
C GLU A 230 16.11 -14.16 4.99
N ILE A 231 15.02 -14.63 4.40
CA ILE A 231 14.71 -14.35 2.97
C ILE A 231 14.61 -12.84 2.74
N ALA A 232 13.81 -12.13 3.54
CA ALA A 232 13.64 -10.69 3.43
C ALA A 232 14.97 -9.94 3.56
N LYS A 233 15.78 -10.30 4.55
CA LYS A 233 17.10 -9.73 4.80
C LYS A 233 18.02 -9.87 3.59
N ASN A 234 18.13 -11.07 3.02
CA ASN A 234 18.97 -11.34 1.87
C ASN A 234 18.48 -10.56 0.64
N ARG A 235 17.19 -10.58 0.38
CA ARG A 235 16.57 -9.91 -0.75
C ARG A 235 16.73 -8.38 -0.70
N ILE A 236 16.49 -7.76 0.46
CA ILE A 236 16.67 -6.32 0.65
C ILE A 236 18.15 -5.93 0.51
N ASN A 237 19.07 -6.78 0.94
CA ASN A 237 20.50 -6.56 0.79
C ASN A 237 21.01 -6.77 -0.64
N GLY A 238 20.19 -7.32 -1.53
CA GLY A 238 20.57 -7.59 -2.92
C GLY A 238 21.50 -8.81 -3.05
N VAL A 239 21.45 -9.72 -2.06
CA VAL A 239 22.14 -11.02 -2.18
C VAL A 239 21.40 -11.84 -3.23
N PRO A 240 22.09 -12.33 -4.29
CA PRO A 240 21.46 -13.20 -5.27
C PRO A 240 20.87 -14.44 -4.60
N GLU A 241 19.66 -14.78 -4.99
CA GLU A 241 19.05 -16.03 -4.56
C GLU A 241 19.84 -17.21 -5.13
N SER A 242 20.21 -18.15 -4.27
CA SER A 242 20.72 -19.43 -4.74
C SER A 242 19.59 -20.16 -5.48
N PRO A 243 19.84 -20.72 -6.66
CA PRO A 243 18.84 -21.43 -7.46
C PRO A 243 18.29 -22.66 -6.75
#